data_9e8bb2cbe3326f83f1bc415740b0e5e1
#
_entry.id   9e8bb2cbe3326f83f1bc415740b0e5e1
#
_cell.length_a   1.000
_cell.length_b   1.000
_cell.length_c   1.000
_cell.angle_alpha   90.00
_cell.angle_beta   90.00
_cell.angle_gamma   90.00
#
_symmetry.space_group_name_H-M   'P 1'
#
loop_
_entity.id
_entity.type
_entity.pdbx_description
1 polymer ?
#
loop_
_entity_poly.entity_id
_entity_poly.type
_entity_poly.pdbx_seq_one_letter_code
_entity_poly.pdbx_strand_id
1 'polypeptide(L)'
;MKVNYNIKHASKVKRKDLLAALNIYIKTVDKFSQTDTNQIMDYIYKNYNENRIVFFFVLYLNGDVCGFAEYAYLKQNKALMIDYLCTENRNHTLFYNFYHMIFEEINKILNSKELFIEFIVTELSLLKHEKKLFETDSNYFRQVLSFEQFRILNIPYKQPCLGEKLEFYEYNLAIKKANSLENISYIYNKGFYVSLISEIYTEHYLQWYLHYYEGNKNDLIKEFEDNIVILHKEYPPKVYVKEIYSVNCKLFDEGICTHIKPETITLSKQRKKNIKKYFVCIIWVILSLSSILLCYFQEELNITKYISTLVNAITMITGVFALRPDK
;
A
#
# COMPACT_ATOMS: atom_id res chain seq x y z
N MET A 1 30.70 2.50 -4.47
CA MET A 1 30.26 2.06 -3.14
C MET A 1 28.83 1.55 -3.26
N LYS A 2 28.52 0.35 -2.78
CA LYS A 2 27.14 -0.17 -2.81
C LYS A 2 26.33 0.55 -1.73
N VAL A 3 25.27 1.24 -2.12
CA VAL A 3 24.37 1.95 -1.20
C VAL A 3 23.57 0.89 -0.43
N ASN A 4 23.55 0.98 0.88
CA ASN A 4 22.83 0.03 1.75
C ASN A 4 21.63 0.72 2.39
N TYR A 5 20.42 0.31 1.97
CA TYR A 5 19.15 0.72 2.56
C TYR A 5 18.71 -0.29 3.61
N ASN A 6 18.18 0.17 4.72
CA ASN A 6 17.60 -0.69 5.75
C ASN A 6 16.46 0.01 6.46
N ILE A 7 15.49 -0.75 6.91
CA ILE A 7 14.36 -0.29 7.73
C ILE A 7 14.28 -1.12 9.00
N LYS A 8 13.91 -0.50 10.10
CA LYS A 8 13.65 -1.20 11.36
C LYS A 8 12.36 -0.69 11.98
N HIS A 9 11.56 -1.58 12.51
CA HIS A 9 10.39 -1.19 13.29
C HIS A 9 10.82 -0.32 14.48
N ALA A 10 10.15 0.81 14.68
CA ALA A 10 10.56 1.83 15.66
C ALA A 10 10.65 1.29 17.11
N SER A 11 9.81 0.30 17.47
CA SER A 11 9.88 -0.35 18.78
C SER A 11 11.11 -1.22 19.00
N LYS A 12 11.87 -1.54 17.93
CA LYS A 12 13.05 -2.42 17.97
C LYS A 12 14.38 -1.67 17.83
N VAL A 13 14.33 -0.33 17.73
CA VAL A 13 15.53 0.48 17.60
C VAL A 13 16.00 1.06 18.94
N LYS A 14 17.25 1.52 19.01
CA LYS A 14 17.74 2.25 20.17
C LYS A 14 17.02 3.60 20.28
N ARG A 15 16.76 4.05 21.51
CA ARG A 15 16.09 5.34 21.76
C ARG A 15 16.74 6.51 21.02
N LYS A 16 18.10 6.54 20.95
CA LYS A 16 18.82 7.59 20.22
C LYS A 16 18.48 7.63 18.73
N ASP A 17 18.32 6.47 18.10
CA ASP A 17 17.99 6.36 16.67
C ASP A 17 16.54 6.78 16.41
N LEU A 18 15.62 6.40 17.32
CA LEU A 18 14.23 6.85 17.27
C LEU A 18 14.13 8.39 17.39
N LEU A 19 14.84 8.97 18.35
CA LEU A 19 14.85 10.43 18.52
C LEU A 19 15.46 11.14 17.31
N ALA A 20 16.51 10.58 16.70
CA ALA A 20 17.08 11.10 15.47
C ALA A 20 16.06 11.06 14.30
N ALA A 21 15.32 9.96 14.15
CA ALA A 21 14.27 9.82 13.13
C ALA A 21 13.11 10.80 13.35
N LEU A 22 12.64 10.95 14.60
CA LEU A 22 11.60 11.92 14.95
C LEU A 22 12.06 13.37 14.76
N ASN A 23 13.34 13.66 14.93
CA ASN A 23 13.88 15.00 14.63
C ASN A 23 13.86 15.29 13.11
N ILE A 24 14.09 14.27 12.26
CA ILE A 24 13.93 14.40 10.81
C ILE A 24 12.43 14.67 10.50
N TYR A 25 11.53 13.90 11.10
CA TYR A 25 10.09 14.09 10.96
C TYR A 25 9.65 15.53 11.29
N ILE A 26 10.07 16.06 12.44
CA ILE A 26 9.74 17.46 12.86
C ILE A 26 10.26 18.50 11.86
N LYS A 27 11.43 18.24 11.26
CA LYS A 27 12.06 19.18 10.31
C LYS A 27 11.43 19.13 8.91
N THR A 28 10.85 17.99 8.52
CA THR A 28 10.41 17.75 7.15
C THR A 28 8.91 17.84 6.97
N VAL A 29 8.11 17.50 7.98
CA VAL A 29 6.65 17.60 7.93
C VAL A 29 6.21 19.01 8.28
N ASP A 30 5.21 19.51 7.57
CA ASP A 30 4.60 20.81 7.85
C ASP A 30 4.01 20.81 9.28
N LYS A 31 4.27 21.86 10.01
CA LYS A 31 3.85 22.01 11.41
C LYS A 31 2.35 21.77 11.64
N PHE A 32 1.51 22.14 10.68
CA PHE A 32 0.05 21.94 10.77
C PHE A 32 -0.37 20.49 10.61
N SER A 33 0.47 19.67 9.95
CA SER A 33 0.23 18.24 9.73
C SER A 33 1.02 17.35 10.68
N GLN A 34 1.76 17.93 11.63
CA GLN A 34 2.55 17.16 12.59
C GLN A 34 1.69 16.61 13.72
N THR A 35 1.84 15.34 13.99
CA THR A 35 1.43 14.72 15.27
C THR A 35 2.50 14.98 16.31
N ASP A 36 2.11 15.21 17.56
CA ASP A 36 3.06 15.37 18.67
C ASP A 36 3.95 14.13 18.83
N THR A 37 5.25 14.34 18.98
CA THR A 37 6.21 13.22 19.04
C THR A 37 6.07 12.37 20.28
N ASN A 38 5.52 12.88 21.39
CA ASN A 38 5.22 12.06 22.57
C ASN A 38 4.06 11.13 22.28
N GLN A 39 3.04 11.61 21.53
CA GLN A 39 1.95 10.77 21.05
C GLN A 39 2.48 9.66 20.15
N ILE A 40 3.32 9.98 19.16
CA ILE A 40 3.95 8.98 18.30
C ILE A 40 4.73 7.96 19.14
N MET A 41 5.53 8.39 20.11
CA MET A 41 6.28 7.48 20.99
C MET A 41 5.35 6.57 21.79
N ASP A 42 4.23 7.06 22.28
CA ASP A 42 3.26 6.24 22.99
C ASP A 42 2.65 5.18 22.07
N TYR A 43 2.27 5.54 20.86
CA TYR A 43 1.70 4.61 19.88
C TYR A 43 2.68 3.54 19.38
N ILE A 44 3.98 3.83 19.34
CA ILE A 44 5.00 2.84 19.00
C ILE A 44 4.98 1.65 19.98
N TYR A 45 4.64 1.90 21.24
CA TYR A 45 4.68 0.88 22.30
C TYR A 45 3.31 0.38 22.76
N LYS A 46 2.24 1.11 22.42
CA LYS A 46 0.87 0.79 22.83
C LYS A 46 -0.06 0.76 21.63
N ASN A 47 -0.87 -0.28 21.51
CA ASN A 47 -1.94 -0.30 20.52
C ASN A 47 -3.25 0.14 21.19
N TYR A 48 -3.80 1.25 20.76
CA TYR A 48 -5.02 1.83 21.33
C TYR A 48 -6.29 1.55 20.51
N ASN A 49 -6.15 0.91 19.34
CA ASN A 49 -7.28 0.64 18.47
C ASN A 49 -7.13 -0.73 17.80
N GLU A 50 -8.14 -1.58 17.98
CA GLU A 50 -8.16 -2.92 17.39
C GLU A 50 -8.53 -2.94 15.90
N ASN A 51 -9.20 -1.89 15.41
CA ASN A 51 -9.67 -1.80 14.02
C ASN A 51 -8.60 -1.35 13.04
N ARG A 52 -7.48 -0.83 13.53
CA ARG A 52 -6.32 -0.49 12.71
C ARG A 52 -5.03 -1.09 13.28
N ILE A 53 -4.03 -1.23 12.40
CA ILE A 53 -2.67 -1.61 12.80
C ILE A 53 -1.73 -0.52 12.32
N VAL A 54 -1.04 0.13 13.25
CA VAL A 54 -0.07 1.19 12.93
C VAL A 54 1.33 0.63 12.87
N PHE A 55 2.10 1.06 11.88
CA PHE A 55 3.48 0.66 11.65
C PHE A 55 4.38 1.90 11.66
N PHE A 56 5.40 1.86 12.49
CA PHE A 56 6.41 2.92 12.60
C PHE A 56 7.77 2.35 12.23
N PHE A 57 8.46 3.02 11.31
CA PHE A 57 9.79 2.60 10.86
C PHE A 57 10.81 3.72 11.01
N VAL A 58 12.00 3.34 11.44
CA VAL A 58 13.21 4.16 11.33
C VAL A 58 13.95 3.73 10.09
N LEU A 59 14.32 4.70 9.25
CA LEU A 59 14.95 4.49 7.97
C LEU A 59 16.47 4.72 8.08
N TYR A 60 17.24 3.82 7.50
CA TYR A 60 18.71 3.88 7.55
C TYR A 60 19.31 3.87 6.14
N LEU A 61 20.30 4.70 5.94
CA LEU A 61 21.14 4.74 4.74
C LEU A 61 22.59 4.52 5.15
N ASN A 62 23.24 3.46 4.65
CA ASN A 62 24.62 3.08 5.00
C ASN A 62 24.87 2.93 6.52
N GLY A 63 23.83 2.63 7.29
CA GLY A 63 23.89 2.47 8.74
C GLY A 63 23.48 3.69 9.55
N ASP A 64 23.39 4.86 8.94
CA ASP A 64 22.97 6.10 9.59
C ASP A 64 21.45 6.31 9.48
N VAL A 65 20.83 6.86 10.52
CA VAL A 65 19.42 7.24 10.50
C VAL A 65 19.21 8.36 9.49
N CYS A 66 18.33 8.15 8.53
CA CYS A 66 18.05 9.11 7.46
C CYS A 66 16.57 9.44 7.29
N GLY A 67 15.67 8.85 8.08
CA GLY A 67 14.24 9.14 7.97
C GLY A 67 13.36 8.39 8.95
N PHE A 68 12.07 8.70 8.84
CA PHE A 68 10.97 8.15 9.62
C PHE A 68 9.79 7.85 8.71
N ALA A 69 9.05 6.80 9.03
CA ALA A 69 7.81 6.48 8.32
C ALA A 69 6.73 5.98 9.28
N GLU A 70 5.50 6.38 8.99
CA GLU A 70 4.28 5.94 9.64
C GLU A 70 3.27 5.48 8.61
N TYR A 71 2.71 4.29 8.84
CA TYR A 71 1.66 3.68 8.02
C TYR A 71 0.58 3.10 8.92
N ALA A 72 -0.66 3.16 8.47
CA ALA A 72 -1.79 2.56 9.17
C ALA A 72 -2.55 1.60 8.26
N TYR A 73 -2.75 0.35 8.69
CA TYR A 73 -3.61 -0.59 8.00
C TYR A 73 -5.03 -0.52 8.58
N LEU A 74 -5.97 -0.14 7.75
CA LEU A 74 -7.40 0.00 8.03
C LEU A 74 -8.09 -1.32 7.68
N LYS A 75 -8.59 -2.02 8.69
CA LYS A 75 -9.02 -3.42 8.54
C LYS A 75 -10.31 -3.56 7.73
N GLN A 76 -11.27 -2.65 7.88
CA GLN A 76 -12.58 -2.74 7.22
C GLN A 76 -12.45 -2.66 5.71
N ASN A 77 -11.71 -1.68 5.19
CA ASN A 77 -11.51 -1.48 3.76
C ASN A 77 -10.22 -2.11 3.23
N LYS A 78 -9.47 -2.85 4.08
CA LYS A 78 -8.19 -3.48 3.75
C LYS A 78 -7.23 -2.50 3.08
N ALA A 79 -7.23 -1.27 3.56
CA ALA A 79 -6.48 -0.17 3.01
C ALA A 79 -5.24 0.11 3.85
N LEU A 80 -4.09 0.26 3.19
CA LEU A 80 -2.86 0.74 3.81
C LEU A 80 -2.74 2.23 3.58
N MET A 81 -2.88 3.02 4.63
CA MET A 81 -2.67 4.45 4.60
C MET A 81 -1.21 4.78 4.82
N ILE A 82 -0.64 5.61 3.96
CA ILE A 82 0.68 6.21 4.12
C ILE A 82 0.45 7.55 4.80
N ASP A 83 0.81 7.63 6.07
CA ASP A 83 0.70 8.85 6.86
C ASP A 83 1.92 9.74 6.64
N TYR A 84 3.07 9.20 6.98
CA TYR A 84 4.34 9.89 6.82
C TYR A 84 5.39 9.00 6.18
N LEU A 85 6.13 9.57 5.24
CA LEU A 85 7.37 9.02 4.72
C LEU A 85 8.35 10.20 4.59
N CYS A 86 9.21 10.35 5.58
CA CYS A 86 10.11 11.49 5.74
C CYS A 86 11.56 11.06 5.60
N THR A 87 12.34 11.79 4.83
CA THR A 87 13.79 11.56 4.69
C THR A 87 14.56 12.87 4.82
N GLU A 88 15.75 12.83 5.41
CA GLU A 88 16.62 14.00 5.56
C GLU A 88 17.06 14.57 4.21
N ASN A 89 17.37 13.67 3.27
CA ASN A 89 17.74 14.04 1.90
C ASN A 89 16.54 13.86 0.96
N ARG A 90 16.23 14.93 0.25
CA ARG A 90 15.16 14.99 -0.75
C ARG A 90 15.61 14.33 -2.05
N ASN A 91 15.43 13.01 -2.16
CA ASN A 91 15.87 12.24 -3.31
C ASN A 91 14.79 11.20 -3.69
N HIS A 92 14.36 11.22 -4.96
CA HIS A 92 13.34 10.30 -5.48
C HIS A 92 13.71 8.84 -5.29
N THR A 93 14.97 8.49 -5.54
CA THR A 93 15.45 7.11 -5.38
C THR A 93 15.34 6.66 -3.94
N LEU A 94 15.63 7.55 -2.99
CA LEU A 94 15.54 7.27 -1.57
C LEU A 94 14.09 7.01 -1.15
N PHE A 95 13.16 7.92 -1.54
CA PHE A 95 11.73 7.75 -1.27
C PHE A 95 11.18 6.49 -1.90
N TYR A 96 11.50 6.22 -3.16
CA TYR A 96 11.06 5.05 -3.88
C TYR A 96 11.51 3.75 -3.23
N ASN A 97 12.80 3.65 -2.87
CA ASN A 97 13.34 2.46 -2.22
C ASN A 97 12.68 2.21 -0.86
N PHE A 98 12.56 3.25 -0.03
CA PHE A 98 11.93 3.09 1.28
C PHE A 98 10.44 2.76 1.16
N TYR A 99 9.71 3.37 0.23
CA TYR A 99 8.33 3.02 -0.04
C TYR A 99 8.17 1.51 -0.30
N HIS A 100 9.00 0.95 -1.20
CA HIS A 100 8.93 -0.48 -1.52
C HIS A 100 9.37 -1.38 -0.37
N MET A 101 10.46 -1.06 0.32
CA MET A 101 10.93 -1.84 1.46
C MET A 101 9.89 -1.89 2.59
N ILE A 102 9.27 -0.76 2.90
CA ILE A 102 8.24 -0.68 3.93
C ILE A 102 7.00 -1.47 3.50
N PHE A 103 6.56 -1.29 2.25
CA PHE A 103 5.40 -2.02 1.73
C PHE A 103 5.60 -3.53 1.75
N GLU A 104 6.78 -4.02 1.37
CA GLU A 104 7.12 -5.45 1.45
C GLU A 104 7.14 -5.96 2.89
N GLU A 105 7.70 -5.20 3.82
CA GLU A 105 7.75 -5.59 5.22
C GLU A 105 6.36 -5.61 5.86
N ILE A 106 5.53 -4.60 5.62
CA ILE A 106 4.14 -4.57 6.08
C ILE A 106 3.35 -5.74 5.50
N ASN A 107 3.50 -6.03 4.20
CA ASN A 107 2.85 -7.20 3.58
C ASN A 107 3.24 -8.51 4.26
N LYS A 108 4.50 -8.71 4.61
CA LYS A 108 4.95 -9.91 5.35
C LYS A 108 4.26 -10.00 6.71
N ILE A 109 4.20 -8.88 7.45
CA ILE A 109 3.58 -8.84 8.78
C ILE A 109 2.07 -9.11 8.68
N LEU A 110 1.38 -8.50 7.73
CA LEU A 110 -0.06 -8.68 7.54
C LEU A 110 -0.38 -10.10 7.07
N ASN A 111 0.36 -10.63 6.11
CA ASN A 111 0.19 -12.01 5.62
C ASN A 111 0.38 -13.04 6.75
N SER A 112 1.28 -12.80 7.70
CA SER A 112 1.44 -13.68 8.87
C SER A 112 0.22 -13.70 9.80
N LYS A 113 -0.69 -12.73 9.65
CA LYS A 113 -1.96 -12.58 10.37
C LYS A 113 -3.18 -12.88 9.49
N GLU A 114 -2.97 -13.47 8.31
CA GLU A 114 -4.01 -13.74 7.31
C GLU A 114 -4.73 -12.47 6.81
N LEU A 115 -4.08 -11.31 6.93
CA LEU A 115 -4.56 -10.03 6.43
C LEU A 115 -3.87 -9.68 5.11
N PHE A 116 -4.56 -8.95 4.24
CA PHE A 116 -4.00 -8.53 2.95
C PHE A 116 -4.38 -7.09 2.63
N ILE A 117 -3.52 -6.41 1.89
CA ILE A 117 -3.74 -5.04 1.42
C ILE A 117 -4.47 -5.11 0.08
N GLU A 118 -5.64 -4.48 -0.01
CA GLU A 118 -6.38 -4.32 -1.25
C GLU A 118 -6.09 -2.96 -1.88
N PHE A 119 -6.05 -1.91 -1.06
CA PHE A 119 -5.78 -0.54 -1.49
C PHE A 119 -4.63 0.07 -0.71
N ILE A 120 -3.92 1.01 -1.35
CA ILE A 120 -2.98 1.91 -0.69
C ILE A 120 -3.51 3.31 -0.88
N VAL A 121 -3.59 4.08 0.20
CA VAL A 121 -4.12 5.44 0.19
C VAL A 121 -3.15 6.41 0.87
N THR A 122 -3.21 7.67 0.48
CA THR A 122 -2.47 8.75 1.15
C THR A 122 -3.14 10.09 0.88
N GLU A 123 -2.96 11.00 1.79
CA GLU A 123 -3.45 12.37 1.69
C GLU A 123 -2.41 13.25 1.01
N LEU A 124 -2.88 14.13 0.15
CA LEU A 124 -2.04 15.09 -0.57
C LEU A 124 -2.61 16.48 -0.41
N SER A 125 -1.80 17.42 0.03
CA SER A 125 -2.16 18.83 0.09
C SER A 125 -2.58 19.36 -1.28
N LEU A 126 -3.42 20.40 -1.31
CA LEU A 126 -3.83 21.02 -2.57
C LEU A 126 -2.68 21.87 -3.15
N LEU A 127 -2.46 21.75 -4.45
CA LEU A 127 -1.46 22.53 -5.17
C LEU A 127 -1.60 24.07 -5.01
N LYS A 128 -2.79 24.57 -4.63
CA LYS A 128 -3.04 25.99 -4.39
C LYS A 128 -2.22 26.55 -3.21
N HIS A 129 -2.01 25.72 -2.18
CA HIS A 129 -1.17 26.06 -1.04
C HIS A 129 0.32 25.88 -1.35
N GLU A 130 0.64 25.13 -2.39
CA GLU A 130 1.99 24.73 -2.79
C GLU A 130 2.66 25.69 -3.78
N LYS A 131 2.02 26.79 -4.24
CA LYS A 131 2.68 27.76 -5.15
C LYS A 131 4.02 28.31 -4.63
N LYS A 132 4.25 28.20 -3.31
CA LYS A 132 5.56 28.44 -2.66
C LYS A 132 6.36 27.17 -2.39
N LEU A 133 5.79 25.99 -2.62
CA LEU A 133 6.28 24.68 -2.20
C LEU A 133 6.76 23.80 -3.37
N PHE A 134 6.82 24.31 -4.61
CA PHE A 134 7.33 23.56 -5.75
C PHE A 134 8.78 23.06 -5.62
N GLU A 135 9.48 23.51 -4.60
CA GLU A 135 10.84 23.08 -4.24
C GLU A 135 10.88 22.13 -3.02
N THR A 136 9.73 21.71 -2.50
CA THR A 136 9.64 20.96 -1.24
C THR A 136 9.39 19.46 -1.41
N ASP A 137 9.52 18.70 -0.32
CA ASP A 137 9.38 17.25 -0.20
C ASP A 137 8.10 16.69 -0.80
N SER A 138 7.01 17.45 -0.76
CA SER A 138 5.73 17.05 -1.33
C SER A 138 5.81 16.74 -2.83
N ASN A 139 6.67 17.43 -3.59
CA ASN A 139 6.86 17.16 -5.01
C ASN A 139 7.58 15.84 -5.26
N TYR A 140 8.60 15.51 -4.49
CA TYR A 140 9.29 14.21 -4.59
C TYR A 140 8.35 13.05 -4.27
N PHE A 141 7.55 13.19 -3.23
CA PHE A 141 6.55 12.20 -2.88
C PHE A 141 5.48 12.05 -3.97
N ARG A 142 4.95 13.16 -4.49
CA ARG A 142 4.00 13.15 -5.61
C ARG A 142 4.55 12.46 -6.86
N GLN A 143 5.83 12.65 -7.17
CA GLN A 143 6.47 11.98 -8.29
C GLN A 143 6.54 10.46 -8.07
N VAL A 144 6.90 9.99 -6.87
CA VAL A 144 6.86 8.57 -6.53
C VAL A 144 5.45 8.03 -6.66
N LEU A 145 4.45 8.71 -6.12
CA LEU A 145 3.05 8.28 -6.22
C LEU A 145 2.55 8.23 -7.65
N SER A 146 2.91 9.24 -8.48
CA SER A 146 2.56 9.27 -9.90
C SER A 146 3.20 8.10 -10.65
N PHE A 147 4.48 7.83 -10.40
CA PHE A 147 5.21 6.71 -10.98
C PHE A 147 4.61 5.36 -10.55
N GLU A 148 4.19 5.24 -9.30
CA GLU A 148 3.51 4.09 -8.73
C GLU A 148 2.03 3.98 -9.17
N GLN A 149 1.57 4.85 -10.07
CA GLN A 149 0.22 4.85 -10.63
C GLN A 149 -0.90 5.12 -9.61
N PHE A 150 -0.61 5.85 -8.54
CA PHE A 150 -1.67 6.38 -7.70
C PHE A 150 -2.56 7.34 -8.51
N ARG A 151 -3.82 7.42 -8.13
CA ARG A 151 -4.81 8.32 -8.71
C ARG A 151 -5.50 9.10 -7.59
N ILE A 152 -5.87 10.34 -7.86
CA ILE A 152 -6.63 11.18 -6.92
C ILE A 152 -8.12 10.89 -7.11
N LEU A 153 -8.84 10.62 -6.04
CA LEU A 153 -10.29 10.61 -6.04
C LEU A 153 -10.82 12.02 -6.34
N ASN A 154 -11.62 12.16 -7.41
CA ASN A 154 -12.15 13.46 -7.83
C ASN A 154 -13.40 13.85 -7.03
N ILE A 155 -13.23 13.96 -5.72
CA ILE A 155 -14.22 14.41 -4.75
C ILE A 155 -13.57 15.41 -3.80
N PRO A 156 -14.31 16.31 -3.18
CA PRO A 156 -13.83 17.08 -2.04
C PRO A 156 -13.43 16.12 -0.91
N TYR A 157 -12.24 16.29 -0.39
CA TYR A 157 -11.74 15.57 0.78
C TYR A 157 -11.15 16.57 1.75
N LYS A 158 -11.40 16.37 3.02
CA LYS A 158 -10.86 17.23 4.08
C LYS A 158 -10.08 16.39 5.07
N GLN A 159 -8.84 16.75 5.31
CA GLN A 159 -8.02 16.15 6.35
C GLN A 159 -8.38 16.77 7.70
N PRO A 160 -8.73 15.97 8.71
CA PRO A 160 -8.87 16.49 10.08
C PRO A 160 -7.50 16.83 10.66
N CYS A 161 -7.37 17.99 11.26
CA CYS A 161 -6.15 18.43 11.95
C CYS A 161 -6.53 18.90 13.35
N LEU A 162 -5.94 18.28 14.36
CA LEU A 162 -6.15 18.66 15.76
C LEU A 162 -4.98 19.52 16.24
N GLY A 163 -5.20 20.86 16.21
CA GLY A 163 -4.35 21.84 16.88
C GLY A 163 -4.97 22.25 18.21
N GLU A 164 -5.07 23.55 18.47
CA GLU A 164 -5.85 24.09 19.61
C GLU A 164 -7.35 23.80 19.48
N LYS A 165 -7.81 23.70 18.21
CA LYS A 165 -9.17 23.30 17.83
C LYS A 165 -9.09 22.30 16.70
N LEU A 166 -10.11 21.42 16.58
CA LEU A 166 -10.29 20.57 15.42
C LEU A 166 -10.65 21.46 14.21
N GLU A 167 -9.90 21.32 13.15
CA GLU A 167 -10.12 21.96 11.86
C GLU A 167 -10.05 20.92 10.74
N PHE A 168 -10.80 21.16 9.66
CA PHE A 168 -10.82 20.28 8.49
C PHE A 168 -10.26 21.05 7.29
N TYR A 169 -9.07 20.69 6.86
CA TYR A 169 -8.40 21.32 5.73
C TYR A 169 -8.67 20.58 4.42
N GLU A 170 -8.86 21.33 3.34
CA GLU A 170 -9.03 20.76 2.01
C GLU A 170 -7.75 20.05 1.55
N TYR A 171 -7.88 18.77 1.26
CA TYR A 171 -6.83 17.88 0.74
C TYR A 171 -7.33 17.06 -0.44
N ASN A 172 -6.45 16.33 -1.08
CA ASN A 172 -6.80 15.28 -2.01
C ASN A 172 -6.54 13.92 -1.35
N LEU A 173 -7.41 12.95 -1.61
CA LEU A 173 -7.15 11.55 -1.26
C LEU A 173 -6.67 10.81 -2.50
N ALA A 174 -5.43 10.35 -2.48
CA ALA A 174 -4.84 9.52 -3.51
C ALA A 174 -5.01 8.04 -3.16
N ILE A 175 -5.29 7.22 -4.18
CA ILE A 175 -5.56 5.79 -4.03
C ILE A 175 -4.86 4.98 -5.12
N LYS A 176 -4.41 3.78 -4.74
CA LYS A 176 -3.88 2.76 -5.65
C LYS A 176 -4.39 1.39 -5.20
N LYS A 177 -4.70 0.50 -6.15
CA LYS A 177 -4.94 -0.92 -5.86
C LYS A 177 -3.60 -1.63 -5.66
N ALA A 178 -3.42 -2.32 -4.53
CA ALA A 178 -2.12 -2.85 -4.12
C ALA A 178 -1.53 -3.89 -5.08
N ASN A 179 -2.37 -4.73 -5.69
CA ASN A 179 -1.95 -5.88 -6.50
C ASN A 179 -2.24 -5.74 -8.00
N SER A 180 -2.67 -4.57 -8.49
CA SER A 180 -3.04 -4.48 -9.89
C SER A 180 -1.87 -4.09 -10.78
N LEU A 181 -1.51 -5.05 -11.65
CA LEU A 181 -0.88 -4.78 -12.94
C LEU A 181 -1.95 -4.47 -14.01
N GLU A 182 -3.21 -4.51 -13.66
CA GLU A 182 -4.36 -4.32 -14.54
C GLU A 182 -4.94 -2.94 -14.35
N ASN A 183 -5.50 -2.43 -15.43
CA ASN A 183 -6.15 -1.13 -15.52
C ASN A 183 -7.00 -0.88 -14.28
N ILE A 184 -6.58 0.11 -13.53
CA ILE A 184 -7.30 0.60 -12.36
C ILE A 184 -8.73 0.87 -12.79
N SER A 185 -9.70 0.38 -12.02
CA SER A 185 -11.06 0.89 -12.17
C SER A 185 -11.01 2.39 -11.92
N TYR A 186 -11.17 3.18 -12.99
CA TYR A 186 -11.17 4.64 -12.90
C TYR A 186 -12.43 5.19 -12.23
N ILE A 187 -13.31 4.30 -11.77
CA ILE A 187 -14.61 4.66 -11.19
C ILE A 187 -14.81 3.85 -9.92
N TYR A 188 -15.03 4.55 -8.81
CA TYR A 188 -15.41 3.96 -7.54
C TYR A 188 -16.89 4.27 -7.24
N ASN A 189 -17.59 3.30 -6.66
CA ASN A 189 -18.98 3.51 -6.21
C ASN A 189 -19.01 4.23 -4.85
N LYS A 190 -20.13 4.86 -4.55
CA LYS A 190 -20.34 5.64 -3.31
C LYS A 190 -20.10 4.81 -2.05
N GLY A 191 -20.60 3.57 -2.03
CA GLY A 191 -20.48 2.70 -0.85
C GLY A 191 -19.02 2.48 -0.46
N PHE A 192 -18.16 2.23 -1.44
CA PHE A 192 -16.73 2.01 -1.18
C PHE A 192 -16.02 3.26 -0.66
N TYR A 193 -16.07 4.37 -1.40
CA TYR A 193 -15.25 5.53 -1.00
C TYR A 193 -15.77 6.25 0.24
N VAL A 194 -17.10 6.23 0.49
CA VAL A 194 -17.64 6.74 1.75
C VAL A 194 -17.23 5.84 2.92
N SER A 195 -17.29 4.50 2.75
CA SER A 195 -16.78 3.56 3.75
C SER A 195 -15.30 3.82 4.07
N LEU A 196 -14.47 3.98 3.04
CA LEU A 196 -13.03 4.24 3.20
C LEU A 196 -12.76 5.55 3.96
N ILE A 197 -13.42 6.65 3.55
CA ILE A 197 -13.22 7.95 4.20
C ILE A 197 -13.78 7.93 5.62
N SER A 198 -14.92 7.28 5.85
CA SER A 198 -15.48 7.12 7.20
C SER A 198 -14.52 6.36 8.11
N GLU A 199 -13.91 5.26 7.62
CA GLU A 199 -12.91 4.50 8.39
C GLU A 199 -11.66 5.34 8.68
N ILE A 200 -11.17 6.14 7.70
CA ILE A 200 -10.09 7.09 7.93
C ILE A 200 -10.47 8.07 9.05
N TYR A 201 -11.67 8.64 9.00
CA TYR A 201 -12.10 9.61 10.00
C TYR A 201 -12.27 8.98 11.38
N THR A 202 -12.94 7.82 11.49
CA THR A 202 -13.25 7.20 12.78
C THR A 202 -12.05 6.46 13.36
N GLU A 203 -11.42 5.57 12.59
CA GLU A 203 -10.41 4.66 13.12
C GLU A 203 -9.00 5.26 13.09
N HIS A 204 -8.71 6.10 12.09
CA HIS A 204 -7.38 6.68 11.98
C HIS A 204 -7.27 8.01 12.74
N TYR A 205 -8.21 8.95 12.56
CA TYR A 205 -8.14 10.25 13.20
C TYR A 205 -8.85 10.32 14.55
N LEU A 206 -10.14 10.04 14.62
CA LEU A 206 -10.93 10.21 15.83
C LEU A 206 -10.38 9.40 17.01
N GLN A 207 -10.07 8.11 16.79
CA GLN A 207 -9.52 7.25 17.86
C GLN A 207 -8.16 7.73 18.35
N TRP A 208 -7.34 8.28 17.46
CA TRP A 208 -6.08 8.90 17.82
C TRP A 208 -6.31 10.15 18.66
N TYR A 209 -7.20 11.05 18.24
CA TYR A 209 -7.47 12.29 18.95
C TYR A 209 -8.17 12.08 20.30
N LEU A 210 -9.14 11.17 20.40
CA LEU A 210 -9.84 10.87 21.65
C LEU A 210 -8.90 10.48 22.78
N HIS A 211 -7.77 9.88 22.47
CA HIS A 211 -6.80 9.48 23.47
C HIS A 211 -6.08 10.67 24.13
N TYR A 212 -5.81 11.71 23.37
CA TYR A 212 -5.03 12.87 23.82
C TYR A 212 -5.86 14.15 23.97
N TYR A 213 -7.12 14.13 23.56
CA TYR A 213 -7.98 15.31 23.61
C TYR A 213 -8.39 15.64 25.04
N GLU A 214 -8.02 16.85 25.50
CA GLU A 214 -8.34 17.35 26.84
C GLU A 214 -9.72 18.04 26.93
N GLY A 215 -10.33 18.34 25.77
CA GLY A 215 -11.66 18.95 25.67
C GLY A 215 -12.82 17.96 25.85
N ASN A 216 -14.03 18.41 25.54
CA ASN A 216 -15.22 17.56 25.58
C ASN A 216 -15.20 16.53 24.46
N LYS A 217 -14.94 15.27 24.78
CA LYS A 217 -14.84 14.16 23.83
C LYS A 217 -16.14 13.93 23.07
N ASN A 218 -17.29 14.21 23.65
CA ASN A 218 -18.58 14.05 22.95
C ASN A 218 -18.75 15.09 21.83
N ASP A 219 -18.28 16.31 22.03
CA ASP A 219 -18.31 17.34 20.99
C ASP A 219 -17.39 16.95 19.83
N LEU A 220 -16.20 16.42 20.15
CA LEU A 220 -15.26 15.91 19.14
C LEU A 220 -15.89 14.75 18.32
N ILE A 221 -16.48 13.76 18.99
CA ILE A 221 -17.15 12.64 18.32
C ILE A 221 -18.25 13.14 17.39
N LYS A 222 -19.10 14.04 17.90
CA LYS A 222 -20.22 14.61 17.14
C LYS A 222 -19.73 15.35 15.88
N GLU A 223 -18.64 16.10 15.99
CA GLU A 223 -18.08 16.81 14.83
C GLU A 223 -17.60 15.87 13.73
N PHE A 224 -16.98 14.74 14.08
CA PHE A 224 -16.63 13.69 13.12
C PHE A 224 -17.87 13.03 12.52
N GLU A 225 -18.87 12.70 13.33
CA GLU A 225 -20.15 12.12 12.87
C GLU A 225 -20.89 13.04 11.90
N ASP A 226 -20.96 14.34 12.22
CA ASP A 226 -21.60 15.34 11.35
C ASP A 226 -20.88 15.42 9.98
N ASN A 227 -19.55 15.39 9.97
CA ASN A 227 -18.78 15.33 8.71
C ASN A 227 -19.05 14.05 7.93
N ILE A 228 -19.13 12.88 8.56
CA ILE A 228 -19.46 11.62 7.91
C ILE A 228 -20.89 11.68 7.30
N VAL A 229 -21.83 12.28 8.00
CA VAL A 229 -23.20 12.48 7.46
C VAL A 229 -23.18 13.35 6.20
N ILE A 230 -22.33 14.37 6.14
CA ILE A 230 -22.12 15.19 4.95
C ILE A 230 -21.61 14.35 3.79
N LEU A 231 -20.62 13.46 4.01
CA LEU A 231 -20.11 12.54 2.99
C LEU A 231 -21.23 11.70 2.37
N HIS A 232 -22.15 11.18 3.21
CA HIS A 232 -23.29 10.38 2.73
C HIS A 232 -24.28 11.17 1.90
N LYS A 233 -24.49 12.46 2.18
CA LYS A 233 -25.47 13.30 1.48
C LYS A 233 -24.91 13.91 0.19
N GLU A 234 -23.72 14.44 0.24
CA GLU A 234 -23.19 15.31 -0.81
C GLU A 234 -22.43 14.56 -1.91
N TYR A 235 -21.86 13.39 -1.58
CA TYR A 235 -21.02 12.69 -2.54
C TYR A 235 -21.83 11.97 -3.63
N PRO A 236 -21.35 12.01 -4.89
CA PRO A 236 -22.04 11.41 -6.02
C PRO A 236 -22.05 9.88 -5.95
N PRO A 237 -22.98 9.19 -6.65
CA PRO A 237 -23.05 7.73 -6.67
C PRO A 237 -21.78 7.04 -7.19
N LYS A 238 -21.04 7.72 -8.09
CA LYS A 238 -19.80 7.24 -8.68
C LYS A 238 -18.76 8.35 -8.69
N VAL A 239 -17.51 8.01 -8.42
CA VAL A 239 -16.37 8.92 -8.41
C VAL A 239 -15.36 8.46 -9.42
N TYR A 240 -14.96 9.38 -10.29
CA TYR A 240 -13.84 9.21 -11.20
C TYR A 240 -12.52 9.52 -10.48
N VAL A 241 -11.45 8.97 -10.99
CA VAL A 241 -10.10 9.31 -10.53
C VAL A 241 -9.41 10.18 -11.57
N LYS A 242 -8.50 11.03 -11.10
CA LYS A 242 -7.63 11.86 -11.93
C LYS A 242 -6.16 11.57 -11.64
N GLU A 243 -5.30 11.88 -12.59
CA GLU A 243 -3.86 11.72 -12.43
C GLU A 243 -3.30 12.66 -11.37
N ILE A 244 -2.21 12.22 -10.73
CA ILE A 244 -1.45 13.07 -9.83
C ILE A 244 -0.60 13.99 -10.71
N TYR A 245 -0.84 15.29 -10.59
CA TYR A 245 0.03 16.27 -11.23
C TYR A 245 1.36 16.33 -10.45
N SER A 246 2.47 16.08 -11.14
CA SER A 246 3.82 16.28 -10.62
C SER A 246 4.62 17.09 -11.64
N VAL A 247 5.41 18.03 -11.15
CA VAL A 247 6.35 18.79 -11.99
C VAL A 247 7.57 17.90 -12.26
N ASN A 248 7.95 17.75 -13.53
CA ASN A 248 9.13 16.97 -13.96
C ASN A 248 9.08 15.43 -13.77
N CYS A 249 8.05 14.77 -14.31
CA CYS A 249 8.05 13.32 -14.46
C CYS A 249 9.25 12.77 -15.27
N LYS A 250 9.95 13.60 -16.03
CA LYS A 250 11.10 13.19 -16.87
C LYS A 250 12.32 12.69 -16.08
N LEU A 251 12.46 13.04 -14.81
CA LEU A 251 13.60 12.62 -14.00
C LEU A 251 13.63 11.12 -13.69
N PHE A 252 12.47 10.44 -13.78
CA PHE A 252 12.40 8.98 -13.67
C PHE A 252 12.75 8.26 -14.97
N ASP A 253 12.66 8.93 -16.13
CA ASP A 253 13.03 8.36 -17.42
C ASP A 253 14.54 8.41 -17.69
N GLU A 254 15.28 9.30 -17.04
CA GLU A 254 16.72 9.49 -17.24
C GLU A 254 17.61 8.59 -16.35
N GLY A 255 17.39 7.30 -16.34
CA GLY A 255 18.39 6.32 -15.91
C GLY A 255 18.52 6.03 -14.40
N ILE A 256 17.87 6.78 -13.51
CA ILE A 256 17.92 6.53 -12.05
C ILE A 256 17.10 5.29 -11.69
N CYS A 257 16.03 5.00 -12.44
CA CYS A 257 15.21 3.80 -12.27
C CYS A 257 15.78 2.53 -12.89
N THR A 258 16.83 2.60 -13.71
CA THR A 258 17.40 1.42 -14.39
C THR A 258 18.04 0.42 -13.42
N HIS A 259 18.46 0.86 -12.25
CA HIS A 259 19.06 -0.03 -11.24
C HIS A 259 18.06 -0.71 -10.31
N ILE A 260 16.80 -0.25 -10.28
CA ILE A 260 15.76 -0.78 -9.38
C ILE A 260 14.74 -1.68 -10.11
N LYS A 261 14.50 -1.41 -11.40
CA LYS A 261 13.60 -2.21 -12.24
C LYS A 261 13.91 -3.71 -12.36
N PRO A 262 15.18 -4.19 -12.36
CA PRO A 262 15.42 -5.61 -12.61
C PRO A 262 14.81 -6.54 -11.56
N GLU A 263 14.83 -6.19 -10.28
CA GLU A 263 14.38 -7.12 -9.23
C GLU A 263 12.85 -7.16 -9.09
N THR A 264 12.17 -6.02 -9.13
CA THR A 264 10.71 -5.96 -9.04
C THR A 264 10.03 -6.52 -10.31
N ILE A 265 10.61 -6.25 -11.49
CA ILE A 265 10.13 -6.83 -12.76
C ILE A 265 10.44 -8.32 -12.84
N THR A 266 11.57 -8.76 -12.28
CA THR A 266 11.93 -10.18 -12.22
C THR A 266 10.98 -10.96 -11.32
N LEU A 267 10.62 -10.42 -10.16
CA LEU A 267 9.61 -11.01 -9.26
C LEU A 267 8.22 -11.08 -9.92
N SER A 268 7.78 -10.04 -10.62
CA SER A 268 6.50 -10.06 -11.33
C SER A 268 6.52 -10.98 -12.58
N LYS A 269 7.64 -11.03 -13.32
CA LYS A 269 7.83 -11.97 -14.43
C LYS A 269 7.95 -13.42 -13.93
N GLN A 270 8.65 -13.63 -12.82
CA GLN A 270 8.79 -14.95 -12.21
C GLN A 270 7.47 -15.42 -11.61
N ARG A 271 6.68 -14.52 -11.00
CA ARG A 271 5.32 -14.82 -10.54
C ARG A 271 4.37 -15.12 -11.70
N LYS A 272 4.42 -14.36 -12.82
CA LYS A 272 3.67 -14.67 -14.04
C LYS A 272 4.11 -15.99 -14.70
N LYS A 273 5.43 -16.28 -14.70
CA LYS A 273 5.97 -17.57 -15.21
C LYS A 273 5.50 -18.73 -14.33
N ASN A 274 5.46 -18.54 -13.01
CA ASN A 274 4.96 -19.54 -12.08
C ASN A 274 3.44 -19.74 -12.22
N ILE A 275 2.64 -18.68 -12.32
CA ILE A 275 1.19 -18.78 -12.54
C ILE A 275 0.88 -19.51 -13.84
N LYS A 276 1.60 -19.23 -14.94
CA LYS A 276 1.46 -19.99 -16.18
C LYS A 276 1.82 -21.47 -16.01
N LYS A 277 2.89 -21.78 -15.26
CA LYS A 277 3.26 -23.17 -14.94
C LYS A 277 2.18 -23.88 -14.13
N TYR A 278 1.64 -23.24 -13.07
CA TYR A 278 0.54 -23.81 -12.28
C TYR A 278 -0.74 -23.98 -13.12
N PHE A 279 -1.06 -23.04 -13.99
CA PHE A 279 -2.23 -23.14 -14.89
C PHE A 279 -2.08 -24.31 -15.88
N VAL A 280 -0.89 -24.50 -16.45
CA VAL A 280 -0.58 -25.67 -17.30
C VAL A 280 -0.71 -26.96 -16.49
N CYS A 281 -0.18 -27.04 -15.27
CA CYS A 281 -0.32 -28.21 -14.41
C CYS A 281 -1.78 -28.55 -14.09
N ILE A 282 -2.61 -27.55 -13.80
CA ILE A 282 -4.04 -27.73 -13.52
C ILE A 282 -4.75 -28.30 -14.76
N ILE A 283 -4.48 -27.76 -15.95
CA ILE A 283 -5.05 -28.28 -17.21
C ILE A 283 -4.65 -29.75 -17.41
N TRP A 284 -3.37 -30.09 -17.17
CA TRP A 284 -2.89 -31.45 -17.31
C TRP A 284 -3.54 -32.43 -16.32
N VAL A 285 -3.76 -32.01 -15.07
CA VAL A 285 -4.48 -32.80 -14.06
C VAL A 285 -5.92 -33.04 -14.49
N ILE A 286 -6.62 -32.01 -14.99
CA ILE A 286 -7.99 -32.15 -15.50
C ILE A 286 -8.07 -33.08 -16.67
N LEU A 287 -7.15 -32.97 -17.65
CA LEU A 287 -7.10 -33.86 -18.81
C LEU A 287 -6.81 -35.30 -18.40
N SER A 288 -5.91 -35.53 -17.45
CA SER A 288 -5.62 -36.86 -16.93
C SER A 288 -6.81 -37.49 -16.21
N LEU A 289 -7.51 -36.73 -15.38
CA LEU A 289 -8.72 -37.18 -14.70
C LEU A 289 -9.86 -37.49 -15.69
N SER A 290 -10.04 -36.66 -16.72
CA SER A 290 -11.08 -36.88 -17.72
C SER A 290 -10.81 -38.15 -18.55
N SER A 291 -9.54 -38.45 -18.87
CA SER A 291 -9.21 -39.68 -19.60
C SER A 291 -9.35 -40.94 -18.73
N ILE A 292 -9.08 -40.86 -17.41
CA ILE A 292 -9.36 -41.95 -16.46
C ILE A 292 -10.88 -42.21 -16.36
N LEU A 293 -11.68 -41.14 -16.28
CA LEU A 293 -13.14 -41.24 -16.27
C LEU A 293 -13.69 -41.85 -17.55
N LEU A 294 -13.17 -41.46 -18.71
CA LEU A 294 -13.55 -42.06 -20.00
C LEU A 294 -13.22 -43.55 -20.06
N CYS A 295 -12.08 -43.97 -19.50
CA CYS A 295 -11.74 -45.39 -19.38
C CYS A 295 -12.68 -46.17 -18.46
N TYR A 296 -13.14 -45.56 -17.40
CA TYR A 296 -14.02 -46.21 -16.43
C TYR A 296 -15.43 -46.41 -16.98
N PHE A 297 -15.91 -45.51 -17.85
CA PHE A 297 -17.23 -45.62 -18.47
C PHE A 297 -17.31 -46.42 -19.77
N GLN A 298 -16.14 -46.82 -20.36
CA GLN A 298 -16.10 -47.63 -21.58
C GLN A 298 -15.68 -49.09 -21.27
N GLU A 299 -16.57 -49.87 -20.73
CA GLU A 299 -16.28 -51.28 -20.36
C GLU A 299 -16.12 -52.23 -21.56
N GLU A 300 -16.36 -51.82 -22.84
CA GLU A 300 -16.51 -52.78 -23.92
C GLU A 300 -15.40 -52.81 -25.00
N LEU A 301 -14.32 -52.01 -24.95
CA LEU A 301 -13.28 -52.05 -25.99
C LEU A 301 -11.86 -52.05 -25.38
N ASN A 302 -11.24 -53.25 -25.36
CA ASN A 302 -9.87 -53.45 -24.88
C ASN A 302 -8.82 -52.53 -25.51
N ILE A 303 -8.97 -52.15 -26.79
CA ILE A 303 -8.03 -51.29 -27.53
C ILE A 303 -8.06 -49.84 -26.97
N THR A 304 -9.23 -49.32 -26.62
CA THR A 304 -9.37 -47.98 -26.09
C THR A 304 -8.71 -47.84 -24.70
N LYS A 305 -8.71 -48.91 -23.91
CA LYS A 305 -8.05 -48.95 -22.59
C LYS A 305 -6.53 -48.86 -22.69
N TYR A 306 -5.91 -49.48 -23.66
CA TYR A 306 -4.47 -49.42 -23.93
C TYR A 306 -4.05 -48.06 -24.47
N ILE A 307 -4.81 -47.46 -25.39
CA ILE A 307 -4.53 -46.15 -25.95
C ILE A 307 -4.65 -45.07 -24.85
N SER A 308 -5.67 -45.12 -23.99
CA SER A 308 -5.85 -44.14 -22.96
C SER A 308 -4.78 -44.25 -21.84
N THR A 309 -4.33 -45.47 -21.53
CA THR A 309 -3.21 -45.67 -20.60
C THR A 309 -1.90 -45.12 -21.16
N LEU A 310 -1.67 -45.28 -22.43
CA LEU A 310 -0.49 -44.74 -23.12
C LEU A 310 -0.51 -43.21 -23.15
N VAL A 311 -1.65 -42.62 -23.48
CA VAL A 311 -1.86 -41.14 -23.45
C VAL A 311 -1.63 -40.60 -22.06
N ASN A 312 -2.15 -41.25 -21.02
CA ASN A 312 -1.93 -40.83 -19.62
C ASN A 312 -0.46 -40.91 -19.19
N ALA A 313 0.27 -41.97 -19.62
CA ALA A 313 1.69 -42.09 -19.33
C ALA A 313 2.53 -41.00 -20.04
N ILE A 314 2.24 -40.72 -21.31
CA ILE A 314 2.90 -39.63 -22.04
C ILE A 314 2.59 -38.29 -21.42
N THR A 315 1.34 -38.06 -20.98
CA THR A 315 0.89 -36.83 -20.32
C THR A 315 1.62 -36.61 -19.00
N MET A 316 1.75 -37.65 -18.18
CA MET A 316 2.52 -37.57 -16.93
C MET A 316 4.00 -37.25 -17.16
N ILE A 317 4.62 -37.91 -18.14
CA ILE A 317 6.04 -37.71 -18.47
C ILE A 317 6.28 -36.25 -18.94
N THR A 318 5.44 -35.74 -19.85
CA THR A 318 5.56 -34.37 -20.36
C THR A 318 5.24 -33.34 -19.28
N GLY A 319 4.30 -33.60 -18.36
CA GLY A 319 4.01 -32.78 -17.21
C GLY A 319 5.20 -32.65 -16.25
N VAL A 320 5.90 -33.75 -15.99
CA VAL A 320 7.13 -33.77 -15.16
C VAL A 320 8.27 -32.99 -15.82
N PHE A 321 8.44 -33.09 -17.14
CA PHE A 321 9.45 -32.31 -17.88
C PHE A 321 9.13 -30.78 -17.88
N ALA A 322 7.85 -30.42 -17.94
CA ALA A 322 7.43 -29.01 -17.86
C ALA A 322 7.68 -28.37 -16.47
N LEU A 323 7.85 -29.18 -15.42
CA LEU A 323 8.14 -28.76 -14.06
C LEU A 323 9.63 -28.69 -13.73
N ARG A 324 10.52 -29.15 -14.62
CA ARG A 324 11.97 -29.03 -14.38
C ARG A 324 12.36 -27.54 -14.34
N PRO A 325 13.02 -27.06 -13.29
CA PRO A 325 13.58 -25.73 -13.29
C PRO A 325 14.66 -25.66 -14.37
N ASP A 326 14.56 -24.67 -15.24
CA ASP A 326 15.66 -24.31 -16.12
C ASP A 326 16.91 -24.05 -15.27
N LYS A 327 17.97 -24.82 -15.51
CA LYS A 327 19.29 -24.60 -14.91
C LYS A 327 19.89 -23.29 -15.38
#